data_cd9aaed9200a672eabe2b925ba7a54fe
#
_entry.id   cd9aaed9200a672eabe2b925ba7a54fe
#
_cell.length_a   1.000
_cell.length_b   1.000
_cell.length_c   1.000
_cell.angle_alpha   90.00
_cell.angle_beta   90.00
_cell.angle_gamma   90.00
#
_symmetry.space_group_name_H-M   'P 1'
#
loop_
_entity.id
_entity.type
_entity.pdbx_description
1 polymer ?
#
loop_
_entity_poly.entity_id
_entity_poly.type
_entity_poly.pdbx_seq_one_letter_code
_entity_poly.pdbx_strand_id
1 'polypeptide(L)'
;MRARNFLTFVITLGLPALLPGQEAGQPKANASAKTAESRLLVMPTDDVKWTDLSGAPGVKVADLWGNHAKGAFGAFFKFPAGFAAPLHTHTYDMKVVIVSGTFIQTPEGKPEFRLGPGSYFLQPGGNYRHTTSCDPAAECVFFVEGKGKFDLKLVQPPATAPAKP
;
A
#
# COMPACT_ATOMS: atom_id res chain seq x y z
N MET A 1 61.77 11.55 44.23
CA MET A 1 61.45 10.68 45.38
C MET A 1 59.96 10.66 45.58
N ARG A 2 59.27 9.58 45.20
CA ARG A 2 57.85 9.36 45.52
C ARG A 2 57.66 7.92 45.89
N ALA A 3 57.20 7.67 47.10
CA ALA A 3 57.02 6.38 47.73
C ALA A 3 55.89 5.55 47.05
N ARG A 4 56.15 4.27 46.83
CA ARG A 4 55.20 3.29 46.36
C ARG A 4 54.60 2.57 47.56
N ASN A 5 53.33 2.78 47.85
CA ASN A 5 52.60 1.98 48.81
C ASN A 5 52.12 0.66 48.18
N PHE A 6 52.57 -0.45 48.73
CA PHE A 6 52.04 -1.78 48.44
C PHE A 6 50.85 -2.03 49.35
N LEU A 7 49.70 -2.28 48.76
CA LEU A 7 48.49 -2.70 49.47
C LEU A 7 48.35 -4.20 49.35
N THR A 8 48.53 -4.86 50.50
CA THR A 8 48.44 -6.35 50.60
C THR A 8 46.96 -6.72 50.63
N PHE A 9 46.49 -7.48 49.65
CA PHE A 9 45.12 -7.99 49.61
C PHE A 9 45.11 -9.43 50.21
N VAL A 10 44.36 -9.60 51.30
CA VAL A 10 44.13 -10.92 51.95
C VAL A 10 42.95 -11.55 51.24
N ILE A 11 43.16 -12.71 50.62
CA ILE A 11 42.12 -13.51 49.98
C ILE A 11 41.57 -14.47 51.01
N THR A 12 40.34 -14.29 51.43
CA THR A 12 39.57 -15.30 52.21
C THR A 12 38.85 -16.26 51.25
N LEU A 13 39.23 -17.52 51.28
CA LEU A 13 38.51 -18.60 50.58
C LEU A 13 37.17 -18.90 51.28
N GLY A 14 36.09 -18.49 50.64
CA GLY A 14 34.72 -18.90 51.00
C GLY A 14 34.31 -20.13 50.15
N LEU A 15 33.94 -21.24 50.78
CA LEU A 15 33.33 -22.42 50.13
C LEU A 15 31.96 -22.04 49.53
N PRO A 16 31.63 -22.39 48.30
CA PRO A 16 30.27 -22.25 47.79
C PRO A 16 29.41 -23.45 48.23
N ALA A 17 28.26 -23.16 48.86
CA ALA A 17 27.21 -24.13 49.10
C ALA A 17 26.53 -24.51 47.77
N LEU A 18 26.48 -25.81 47.46
CA LEU A 18 25.66 -26.34 46.37
C LEU A 18 24.17 -26.15 46.64
N LEU A 19 23.50 -25.36 45.88
CA LEU A 19 22.03 -25.35 45.74
C LEU A 19 21.65 -26.26 44.56
N PRO A 20 20.55 -27.06 44.70
CA PRO A 20 20.09 -27.95 43.63
C PRO A 20 19.56 -27.14 42.46
N GLY A 21 19.96 -27.52 41.23
CA GLY A 21 19.66 -26.85 39.98
C GLY A 21 18.15 -26.78 39.69
N GLN A 22 17.70 -25.58 39.39
CA GLN A 22 16.50 -25.38 38.58
C GLN A 22 16.92 -25.50 37.12
N GLU A 23 16.44 -26.55 36.46
CA GLU A 23 16.49 -26.62 34.99
C GLU A 23 15.63 -25.49 34.42
N ALA A 24 16.30 -24.43 33.97
CA ALA A 24 15.68 -23.43 33.13
C ALA A 24 15.38 -24.10 31.77
N GLY A 25 14.09 -24.40 31.55
CA GLY A 25 13.62 -24.91 30.26
C GLY A 25 14.10 -23.99 29.13
N GLN A 26 14.95 -24.52 28.27
CA GLN A 26 15.33 -23.85 27.02
C GLN A 26 14.06 -23.54 26.22
N PRO A 27 13.85 -22.29 25.78
CA PRO A 27 12.78 -22.01 24.85
C PRO A 27 13.07 -22.82 23.57
N LYS A 28 12.16 -23.74 23.26
CA LYS A 28 12.18 -24.46 21.98
C LYS A 28 12.23 -23.39 20.89
N ALA A 29 13.34 -23.30 20.19
CA ALA A 29 13.47 -22.51 18.98
C ALA A 29 12.40 -23.00 18.00
N ASN A 30 11.36 -22.19 17.88
CA ASN A 30 10.22 -22.48 17.03
C ASN A 30 10.63 -22.26 15.58
N ALA A 31 10.47 -23.33 14.83
CA ALA A 31 10.21 -23.41 13.40
C ALA A 31 10.87 -22.33 12.53
N SER A 32 11.86 -22.81 11.79
CA SER A 32 12.28 -22.33 10.49
C SER A 32 11.21 -21.47 9.80
N ALA A 33 11.29 -20.17 9.98
CA ALA A 33 10.71 -19.25 9.02
C ALA A 33 11.48 -19.51 7.72
N LYS A 34 10.86 -20.25 6.80
CA LYS A 34 11.36 -20.47 5.45
C LYS A 34 11.47 -19.06 4.85
N THR A 35 12.68 -18.51 4.88
CA THR A 35 12.97 -17.21 4.25
C THR A 35 12.56 -17.36 2.80
N ALA A 36 11.48 -16.71 2.41
CA ALA A 36 11.10 -16.65 1.02
C ALA A 36 12.25 -15.97 0.30
N GLU A 37 12.98 -16.73 -0.49
CA GLU A 37 14.05 -16.22 -1.32
C GLU A 37 13.44 -15.17 -2.22
N SER A 38 13.82 -13.90 -2.03
CA SER A 38 13.29 -12.80 -2.84
C SER A 38 13.81 -12.99 -4.26
N ARG A 39 12.91 -13.31 -5.20
CA ARG A 39 13.24 -13.46 -6.61
C ARG A 39 13.17 -12.09 -7.28
N LEU A 40 14.18 -11.77 -8.07
CA LEU A 40 14.10 -10.65 -8.99
C LEU A 40 12.92 -10.89 -9.95
N LEU A 41 11.94 -9.98 -9.96
CA LEU A 41 10.86 -9.93 -10.93
C LEU A 41 11.14 -8.80 -11.91
N VAL A 42 11.24 -9.13 -13.18
CA VAL A 42 11.37 -8.16 -14.27
C VAL A 42 10.16 -8.31 -15.17
N MET A 43 9.49 -7.20 -15.48
CA MET A 43 8.32 -7.18 -16.35
C MET A 43 8.50 -6.09 -17.41
N PRO A 44 9.08 -6.39 -18.57
CA PRO A 44 9.15 -5.47 -19.68
C PRO A 44 7.74 -5.01 -20.10
N THR A 45 7.64 -3.84 -20.70
CA THR A 45 6.36 -3.24 -21.11
C THR A 45 5.51 -4.18 -21.97
N ASP A 46 6.16 -4.95 -22.87
CA ASP A 46 5.48 -5.90 -23.77
C ASP A 46 4.94 -7.15 -23.05
N ASP A 47 5.47 -7.42 -21.84
CA ASP A 47 5.02 -8.54 -21.01
C ASP A 47 3.84 -8.18 -20.09
N VAL A 48 3.49 -6.89 -19.98
CA VAL A 48 2.37 -6.42 -19.18
C VAL A 48 1.06 -6.94 -19.73
N LYS A 49 0.34 -7.74 -18.95
CA LYS A 49 -0.92 -8.39 -19.37
C LYS A 49 -2.11 -7.53 -18.94
N TRP A 50 -2.63 -6.78 -19.89
CA TRP A 50 -3.80 -5.94 -19.69
C TRP A 50 -5.10 -6.74 -19.80
N THR A 51 -6.01 -6.52 -18.86
CA THR A 51 -7.39 -7.05 -18.86
C THR A 51 -8.38 -5.91 -18.68
N ASP A 52 -9.61 -6.09 -19.09
CA ASP A 52 -10.65 -5.09 -18.88
C ASP A 52 -11.06 -5.05 -17.39
N LEU A 53 -11.18 -3.84 -16.83
CA LEU A 53 -11.65 -3.67 -15.47
C LEU A 53 -13.15 -3.87 -15.42
N SER A 54 -13.61 -4.83 -14.62
CA SER A 54 -15.04 -5.11 -14.45
C SER A 54 -15.81 -3.89 -13.97
N GLY A 55 -16.92 -3.56 -14.63
CA GLY A 55 -17.77 -2.43 -14.28
C GLY A 55 -17.27 -1.05 -14.74
N ALA A 56 -16.15 -0.97 -15.47
CA ALA A 56 -15.60 0.29 -16.01
C ALA A 56 -15.23 0.13 -17.50
N PRO A 57 -16.18 0.23 -18.43
CA PRO A 57 -15.91 0.05 -19.85
C PRO A 57 -14.76 0.92 -20.36
N GLY A 58 -13.83 0.28 -21.11
CA GLY A 58 -12.64 0.93 -21.65
C GLY A 58 -11.47 1.07 -20.70
N VAL A 59 -11.68 0.90 -19.40
CA VAL A 59 -10.59 0.91 -18.40
C VAL A 59 -9.91 -0.45 -18.37
N LYS A 60 -8.58 -0.45 -18.37
CA LYS A 60 -7.78 -1.67 -18.27
C LYS A 60 -6.96 -1.70 -16.99
N VAL A 61 -6.69 -2.90 -16.52
CA VAL A 61 -5.84 -3.17 -15.36
C VAL A 61 -4.84 -4.27 -15.67
N ALA A 62 -3.65 -4.18 -15.10
CA ALA A 62 -2.62 -5.20 -15.19
C ALA A 62 -2.00 -5.41 -13.80
N ASP A 63 -2.31 -6.54 -13.16
CA ASP A 63 -1.71 -6.90 -11.88
C ASP A 63 -0.21 -7.19 -12.06
N LEU A 64 0.64 -6.49 -11.31
CA LEU A 64 2.08 -6.72 -11.26
C LEU A 64 2.44 -7.67 -10.12
N TRP A 65 1.71 -7.57 -9.02
CA TRP A 65 1.75 -8.50 -7.90
C TRP A 65 0.40 -8.51 -7.17
N GLY A 66 0.09 -9.61 -6.50
CA GLY A 66 -1.20 -9.78 -5.85
C GLY A 66 -2.35 -9.93 -6.84
N ASN A 67 -3.55 -9.48 -6.45
CA ASN A 67 -4.73 -9.49 -7.32
C ASN A 67 -5.70 -8.39 -6.88
N HIS A 68 -5.90 -7.39 -7.73
CA HIS A 68 -6.74 -6.22 -7.43
C HIS A 68 -8.18 -6.57 -7.05
N ALA A 69 -8.73 -7.65 -7.60
CA ALA A 69 -10.12 -8.04 -7.32
C ALA A 69 -10.28 -8.86 -6.03
N LYS A 70 -9.18 -9.33 -5.42
CA LYS A 70 -9.24 -10.30 -4.31
C LYS A 70 -8.61 -9.80 -3.01
N GLY A 71 -7.56 -9.00 -3.08
CA GLY A 71 -6.80 -8.60 -1.88
C GLY A 71 -5.78 -7.52 -2.15
N ALA A 72 -4.70 -7.50 -1.38
CA ALA A 72 -3.59 -6.57 -1.58
C ALA A 72 -2.96 -6.76 -2.97
N PHE A 73 -2.59 -5.65 -3.61
CA PHE A 73 -2.11 -5.66 -4.98
C PHE A 73 -1.19 -4.47 -5.28
N GLY A 74 -0.37 -4.62 -6.33
CA GLY A 74 0.21 -3.54 -7.10
C GLY A 74 -0.10 -3.76 -8.57
N ALA A 75 -0.73 -2.78 -9.21
CA ALA A 75 -1.19 -2.89 -10.57
C ALA A 75 -1.01 -1.59 -11.36
N PHE A 76 -0.85 -1.71 -12.67
CA PHE A 76 -1.11 -0.59 -13.54
C PHE A 76 -2.59 -0.52 -13.89
N PHE A 77 -3.10 0.71 -13.95
CA PHE A 77 -4.40 1.03 -14.51
C PHE A 77 -4.20 1.91 -15.74
N LYS A 78 -5.11 1.77 -16.70
CA LYS A 78 -5.12 2.57 -17.92
C LYS A 78 -6.52 3.11 -18.17
N PHE A 79 -6.62 4.42 -18.21
CA PHE A 79 -7.85 5.12 -18.59
C PHE A 79 -7.75 5.59 -20.03
N PRO A 80 -8.76 5.38 -20.86
CA PRO A 80 -8.79 6.00 -22.17
C PRO A 80 -8.85 7.53 -22.04
N ALA A 81 -8.38 8.23 -23.08
CA ALA A 81 -8.46 9.69 -23.17
C ALA A 81 -9.91 10.15 -22.96
N GLY A 82 -10.12 11.15 -22.11
CA GLY A 82 -11.43 11.68 -21.77
C GLY A 82 -12.30 10.82 -20.85
N PHE A 83 -11.79 9.70 -20.35
CA PHE A 83 -12.52 8.90 -19.35
C PHE A 83 -12.84 9.73 -18.10
N ALA A 84 -14.03 9.53 -17.54
CA ALA A 84 -14.44 10.14 -16.29
C ALA A 84 -15.21 9.15 -15.43
N ALA A 85 -14.75 8.92 -14.22
CA ALA A 85 -15.46 8.19 -13.19
C ALA A 85 -16.38 9.14 -12.41
N PRO A 86 -17.65 8.78 -12.19
CA PRO A 86 -18.58 9.61 -11.41
C PRO A 86 -18.13 9.68 -9.94
N LEU A 87 -18.82 10.48 -9.13
CA LEU A 87 -18.54 10.63 -7.71
C LEU A 87 -18.61 9.27 -6.99
N HIS A 88 -17.52 8.92 -6.31
CA HIS A 88 -17.37 7.61 -5.69
C HIS A 88 -16.46 7.65 -4.46
N THR A 89 -16.37 6.51 -3.78
CA THR A 89 -15.44 6.22 -2.69
C THR A 89 -14.78 4.86 -2.89
N HIS A 90 -13.71 4.59 -2.15
CA HIS A 90 -13.06 3.28 -2.06
C HIS A 90 -13.05 2.76 -0.63
N THR A 91 -12.99 1.45 -0.43
CA THR A 91 -12.88 0.88 0.94
C THR A 91 -11.53 1.15 1.57
N TYR A 92 -10.45 1.00 0.79
CA TYR A 92 -9.08 1.06 1.29
C TYR A 92 -8.32 2.24 0.72
N ASP A 93 -7.35 2.74 1.50
CA ASP A 93 -6.36 3.69 1.00
C ASP A 93 -5.56 3.05 -0.13
N MET A 94 -5.23 3.87 -1.12
CA MET A 94 -4.37 3.49 -2.24
C MET A 94 -3.29 4.52 -2.45
N LYS A 95 -2.09 4.05 -2.79
CA LYS A 95 -0.98 4.90 -3.25
C LYS A 95 -0.98 4.90 -4.76
N VAL A 96 -0.92 6.08 -5.34
CA VAL A 96 -1.03 6.26 -6.78
C VAL A 96 0.17 7.03 -7.32
N VAL A 97 0.77 6.52 -8.39
CA VAL A 97 1.85 7.19 -9.15
C VAL A 97 1.44 7.31 -10.59
N ILE A 98 1.48 8.51 -11.14
CA ILE A 98 1.15 8.75 -12.54
C ILE A 98 2.36 8.39 -13.42
N VAL A 99 2.16 7.52 -14.42
CA VAL A 99 3.17 7.06 -15.35
C VAL A 99 3.12 7.84 -16.66
N SER A 100 1.91 8.03 -17.22
CA SER A 100 1.72 8.82 -18.44
C SER A 100 0.35 9.48 -18.48
N GLY A 101 0.17 10.48 -19.35
CA GLY A 101 -1.05 11.27 -19.46
C GLY A 101 -1.21 12.29 -18.33
N THR A 102 -2.38 12.94 -18.27
CA THR A 102 -2.74 13.87 -17.20
C THR A 102 -3.96 13.32 -16.46
N PHE A 103 -3.71 12.78 -15.29
CA PHE A 103 -4.75 12.29 -14.37
C PHE A 103 -5.37 13.47 -13.62
N ILE A 104 -6.68 13.53 -13.52
CA ILE A 104 -7.41 14.62 -12.85
C ILE A 104 -8.13 14.03 -11.65
N GLN A 105 -7.77 14.50 -10.47
CA GLN A 105 -8.36 14.13 -9.19
C GLN A 105 -9.16 15.28 -8.63
N THR A 106 -10.46 15.09 -8.37
CA THR A 106 -11.31 16.16 -7.84
C THR A 106 -12.02 15.70 -6.57
N PRO A 107 -11.52 16.07 -5.38
CA PRO A 107 -12.25 15.84 -4.13
C PRO A 107 -13.56 16.60 -4.12
N GLU A 108 -14.61 16.02 -3.55
CA GLU A 108 -15.91 16.67 -3.49
C GLU A 108 -15.84 18.06 -2.83
N GLY A 109 -16.36 19.06 -3.51
CA GLY A 109 -16.37 20.46 -3.03
C GLY A 109 -14.99 21.14 -3.00
N LYS A 110 -13.98 20.59 -3.68
CA LYS A 110 -12.63 21.15 -3.79
C LYS A 110 -12.26 21.38 -5.26
N PRO A 111 -11.27 22.24 -5.53
CA PRO A 111 -10.66 22.34 -6.87
C PRO A 111 -10.05 21.02 -7.32
N GLU A 112 -9.99 20.83 -8.63
CA GLU A 112 -9.31 19.69 -9.23
C GLU A 112 -7.79 19.79 -9.09
N PHE A 113 -7.13 18.63 -9.01
CA PHE A 113 -5.69 18.47 -9.14
C PHE A 113 -5.39 17.81 -10.48
N ARG A 114 -4.58 18.45 -11.31
CA ARG A 114 -4.08 17.93 -12.59
C ARG A 114 -2.69 17.36 -12.38
N LEU A 115 -2.55 16.06 -12.52
CA LEU A 115 -1.38 15.29 -12.11
C LEU A 115 -0.73 14.68 -13.36
N GLY A 116 0.45 15.18 -13.74
CA GLY A 116 1.26 14.63 -14.82
C GLY A 116 2.18 13.50 -14.38
N PRO A 117 2.96 12.92 -15.32
CA PRO A 117 3.91 11.85 -15.06
C PRO A 117 4.87 12.17 -13.90
N GLY A 118 5.13 11.17 -13.04
CA GLY A 118 5.93 11.32 -11.82
C GLY A 118 5.18 11.87 -10.61
N SER A 119 3.94 12.35 -10.77
CA SER A 119 3.11 12.76 -9.64
C SER A 119 2.73 11.57 -8.76
N TYR A 120 2.69 11.82 -7.45
CA TYR A 120 2.23 10.87 -6.44
C TYR A 120 1.10 11.46 -5.60
N PHE A 121 0.12 10.64 -5.25
CA PHE A 121 -0.85 10.98 -4.21
C PHE A 121 -1.31 9.75 -3.44
N LEU A 122 -1.73 9.97 -2.20
CA LEU A 122 -2.46 9.00 -1.40
C LEU A 122 -3.96 9.24 -1.64
N GLN A 123 -4.65 8.23 -2.19
CA GLN A 123 -6.10 8.20 -2.28
C GLN A 123 -6.66 7.63 -0.99
N PRO A 124 -7.31 8.43 -0.12
CA PRO A 124 -7.92 7.90 1.09
C PRO A 124 -9.10 6.98 0.77
N GLY A 125 -9.25 5.95 1.58
CA GLY A 125 -10.43 5.09 1.59
C GLY A 125 -11.55 5.63 2.50
N GLY A 126 -12.52 4.77 2.80
CA GLY A 126 -13.65 5.09 3.66
C GLY A 126 -14.64 6.04 2.98
N ASN A 127 -14.91 7.18 3.62
CA ASN A 127 -15.91 8.14 3.16
C ASN A 127 -15.32 9.28 2.31
N TYR A 128 -14.09 9.15 1.82
CA TYR A 128 -13.49 10.19 0.99
C TYR A 128 -14.09 10.18 -0.41
N ARG A 129 -14.96 11.17 -0.68
CA ARG A 129 -15.74 11.29 -1.92
C ARG A 129 -14.97 12.10 -2.96
N HIS A 130 -14.87 11.59 -4.17
CA HIS A 130 -14.15 12.24 -5.26
C HIS A 130 -14.62 11.77 -6.63
N THR A 131 -14.25 12.53 -7.66
CA THR A 131 -14.28 12.08 -9.05
C THR A 131 -12.86 11.95 -9.56
N THR A 132 -12.66 11.10 -10.55
CA THR A 132 -11.40 11.00 -11.29
C THR A 132 -11.63 11.03 -12.77
N SER A 133 -10.72 11.63 -13.51
CA SER A 133 -10.78 11.61 -14.97
C SER A 133 -9.38 11.60 -15.59
N CYS A 134 -9.34 11.32 -16.88
CA CYS A 134 -8.18 11.43 -17.73
C CYS A 134 -8.38 12.56 -18.72
N ASP A 135 -7.38 13.44 -18.86
CA ASP A 135 -7.40 14.50 -19.85
C ASP A 135 -7.66 13.94 -21.26
N PRO A 136 -8.50 14.60 -22.07
CA PRO A 136 -8.82 14.08 -23.42
C PRO A 136 -7.65 14.12 -24.42
N ALA A 137 -6.53 14.75 -24.09
CA ALA A 137 -5.38 14.82 -24.98
C ALA A 137 -4.66 13.47 -25.16
N ALA A 138 -4.69 12.58 -24.16
CA ALA A 138 -4.01 11.28 -24.22
C ALA A 138 -4.62 10.30 -23.18
N GLU A 139 -4.35 9.01 -23.35
CA GLU A 139 -4.64 8.01 -22.31
C GLU A 139 -3.80 8.26 -21.06
N CYS A 140 -4.32 7.89 -19.90
CA CYS A 140 -3.61 7.94 -18.62
C CYS A 140 -3.19 6.53 -18.20
N VAL A 141 -1.91 6.35 -17.89
CA VAL A 141 -1.41 5.14 -17.21
C VAL A 141 -0.92 5.55 -15.82
N PHE A 142 -1.31 4.80 -14.82
CA PHE A 142 -0.88 5.05 -13.45
C PHE A 142 -0.74 3.74 -12.68
N PHE A 143 0.22 3.70 -11.76
CA PHE A 143 0.42 2.60 -10.83
C PHE A 143 -0.41 2.82 -9.59
N VAL A 144 -1.02 1.75 -9.09
CA VAL A 144 -1.80 1.74 -7.85
C VAL A 144 -1.30 0.62 -6.95
N GLU A 145 -1.03 0.95 -5.69
CA GLU A 145 -0.80 -0.01 -4.60
C GLU A 145 -1.96 0.07 -3.60
N GLY A 146 -2.61 -1.06 -3.36
CA GLY A 146 -3.70 -1.19 -2.38
C GLY A 146 -3.41 -2.30 -1.37
N LYS A 147 -3.72 -2.05 -0.08
CA LYS A 147 -3.62 -3.07 0.99
C LYS A 147 -4.78 -4.07 1.04
N GLY A 148 -5.81 -3.84 0.27
CA GLY A 148 -6.99 -4.69 0.13
C GLY A 148 -7.47 -4.70 -1.32
N LYS A 149 -8.58 -5.37 -1.60
CA LYS A 149 -9.13 -5.40 -2.95
C LYS A 149 -9.51 -4.01 -3.44
N PHE A 150 -9.33 -3.78 -4.73
CA PHE A 150 -9.86 -2.59 -5.40
C PHE A 150 -11.37 -2.65 -5.44
N ASP A 151 -12.03 -1.58 -5.08
CA ASP A 151 -13.47 -1.36 -5.29
C ASP A 151 -13.74 0.09 -5.64
N LEU A 152 -14.90 0.35 -6.25
CA LEU A 152 -15.43 1.67 -6.52
C LEU A 152 -16.90 1.65 -6.11
N LYS A 153 -17.24 2.51 -5.15
CA LYS A 153 -18.59 2.63 -4.61
C LYS A 153 -19.20 3.95 -5.05
N LEU A 154 -20.15 3.90 -5.98
CA LEU A 154 -20.82 5.10 -6.46
C LEU A 154 -21.55 5.80 -5.31
N VAL A 155 -21.38 7.11 -5.24
CA VAL A 155 -22.18 7.97 -4.36
C VAL A 155 -23.45 8.32 -5.09
N GLN A 156 -24.59 7.84 -4.58
CA GLN A 156 -25.89 8.19 -5.14
C GLN A 156 -26.26 9.64 -4.75
N PRO A 157 -26.83 10.42 -5.67
CA PRO A 157 -27.44 11.71 -5.30
C PRO A 157 -28.50 11.49 -4.21
N PRO A 158 -28.72 12.46 -3.30
CA PRO A 158 -29.87 12.41 -2.41
C PRO A 158 -31.14 12.16 -3.22
N ALA A 159 -31.98 11.21 -2.77
CA ALA A 159 -33.26 10.99 -3.39
C ALA A 159 -34.01 12.35 -3.42
N THR A 160 -34.35 12.80 -4.62
CA THR A 160 -35.19 14.01 -4.76
C THR A 160 -36.47 13.75 -3.98
N ALA A 161 -36.77 14.59 -2.96
CA ALA A 161 -38.03 14.52 -2.27
C ALA A 161 -39.16 14.59 -3.30
N PRO A 162 -40.22 13.76 -3.18
CA PRO A 162 -41.33 13.83 -4.10
C PRO A 162 -41.89 15.25 -4.07
N ALA A 163 -42.12 15.83 -5.25
CA ALA A 163 -42.77 17.14 -5.37
C ALA A 163 -44.07 17.08 -4.58
N LYS A 164 -44.23 18.00 -3.62
CA LYS A 164 -45.46 18.11 -2.83
C LYS A 164 -46.58 18.55 -3.78
N PRO A 165 -47.74 17.87 -3.78
CA PRO A 165 -48.86 18.17 -4.66
C PRO A 165 -49.42 19.58 -4.41
#